data_dc3cf125240bb24f3caf2f267b6bfaa4
#
_entry.id   dc3cf125240bb24f3caf2f267b6bfaa4
#
_cell.length_a   1.000
_cell.length_b   1.000
_cell.length_c   1.000
_cell.angle_alpha   90.00
_cell.angle_beta   90.00
_cell.angle_gamma   90.00
#
_symmetry.space_group_name_H-M   'P 1'
#
loop_
_entity.id
_entity.type
_entity.pdbx_description
1 polymer ?
#
loop_
_entity_poly.entity_id
_entity_poly.type
_entity_poly.pdbx_seq_one_letter_code
_entity_poly.pdbx_strand_id
1 'polypeptide(L)'
;MDPAPRQTSQTRAARGPMRLSALSTLGVRMLLIQALLVASVLAVVGASLGMTLGEDLFLVWLALAGLVGAAMLTLGSLAASGTVTRPIDRLNDAVLALQRGEHVEVEVSSDDEIGRLSKGFNAMVSVLRDREDKLTHLALHDHETGLPNRRFLERQCARTPDVRVVVVGLDRHEVVRGAIGHDAMIALLRTLGARLAVLSGGAAIARIGADALGLAIPGRDADAVEEMVARLLHASESPIVVAGAPIDVSLRVGVAGRGGPGAKLDSPIDRAAVAVEQARAAHRPWGRFDEEAYGDPAGALSLISELMSALSHDQVGVAYQPKWDCRARRVTGVEALMRWTHPRRGAVPPDLFIGMAEETGHIRALTEWTVRRAIDDQRRLADAGHQVCMSVNLSGRLLADEAFADTLIAASRGAAGRLRVEITETAAMQDPEAALRIIDRLAAGGISVSLDDYGSGLSSLAYLKRIPADELKIDKAFVMGLDQSSRDALLVKSTIDLAHGLGMKVTAEGVETETSLALLSGMGCDMAQGYFIGRPVPLEELIAKLNGDAGHGDQDAVAVA
;
A
#
# COMPACT_ATOMS: atom_id res chain seq x y z
N MET A 1 -27.14 32.83 -14.97
CA MET A 1 -26.12 33.35 -15.88
C MET A 1 -25.41 32.14 -16.46
N ASP A 2 -25.89 31.73 -17.60
CA ASP A 2 -25.50 30.53 -18.37
C ASP A 2 -24.24 30.82 -19.19
N PRO A 3 -23.27 29.96 -19.28
CA PRO A 3 -22.32 30.00 -20.37
C PRO A 3 -22.63 28.92 -21.41
N ALA A 4 -22.86 29.42 -22.63
CA ALA A 4 -23.19 28.74 -23.86
C ALA A 4 -22.24 27.61 -24.26
N PRO A 5 -22.68 26.66 -25.11
CA PRO A 5 -21.90 25.52 -25.58
C PRO A 5 -20.88 25.97 -26.63
N ARG A 6 -19.64 25.51 -26.51
CA ARG A 6 -18.60 25.71 -27.51
C ARG A 6 -18.90 24.91 -28.77
N GLN A 7 -19.22 25.67 -29.82
CA GLN A 7 -19.37 25.21 -31.19
C GLN A 7 -18.02 24.59 -31.68
N THR A 8 -18.11 23.37 -32.18
CA THR A 8 -17.11 22.75 -33.03
C THR A 8 -16.93 23.59 -34.31
N SER A 9 -15.88 24.36 -34.36
CA SER A 9 -15.47 25.06 -35.59
C SER A 9 -14.90 24.04 -36.59
N GLN A 10 -15.73 23.63 -37.56
CA GLN A 10 -15.26 23.14 -38.83
C GLN A 10 -14.49 24.28 -39.49
N THR A 11 -13.17 24.23 -39.44
CA THR A 11 -12.30 25.11 -40.23
C THR A 11 -12.44 24.73 -41.69
N ARG A 12 -13.37 25.42 -42.37
CA ARG A 12 -13.41 25.54 -43.83
C ARG A 12 -12.07 26.15 -44.29
N ALA A 13 -11.21 25.33 -44.86
CA ALA A 13 -9.97 25.80 -45.47
C ALA A 13 -10.28 26.88 -46.48
N ALA A 14 -10.04 28.12 -46.09
CA ALA A 14 -10.04 29.26 -47.03
C ALA A 14 -8.93 29.01 -48.07
N ARG A 15 -9.33 28.85 -49.33
CA ARG A 15 -8.45 28.87 -50.47
C ARG A 15 -7.78 30.27 -50.51
N GLY A 16 -6.62 30.38 -49.90
CA GLY A 16 -5.75 31.56 -50.05
C GLY A 16 -5.29 31.70 -51.52
N PRO A 17 -4.99 32.92 -51.99
CA PRO A 17 -4.53 33.14 -53.33
C PRO A 17 -3.25 32.34 -53.59
N MET A 18 -3.24 31.65 -54.74
CA MET A 18 -2.13 30.83 -55.22
C MET A 18 -0.84 31.69 -55.21
N ARG A 19 0.00 31.47 -54.20
CA ARG A 19 1.34 32.10 -54.15
C ARG A 19 2.17 31.47 -55.28
N LEU A 20 2.45 32.23 -56.34
CA LEU A 20 3.33 31.87 -57.45
C LEU A 20 4.79 31.56 -57.03
N SER A 21 5.10 31.54 -55.74
CA SER A 21 6.46 31.35 -55.19
C SER A 21 6.85 29.91 -54.90
N ALA A 22 6.05 28.91 -55.27
CA ALA A 22 6.39 27.50 -55.06
C ALA A 22 6.16 26.65 -56.31
N LEU A 23 6.59 27.12 -57.46
CA LEU A 23 7.00 26.23 -58.53
C LEU A 23 8.21 25.47 -57.99
N SER A 24 8.05 24.19 -57.62
CA SER A 24 9.14 23.35 -57.17
C SER A 24 10.29 23.46 -58.15
N THR A 25 11.53 23.52 -57.69
CA THR A 25 12.72 23.61 -58.55
C THR A 25 12.72 22.55 -59.65
N LEU A 26 12.06 21.41 -59.39
CA LEU A 26 11.86 20.30 -60.33
C LEU A 26 10.86 20.65 -61.45
N GLY A 27 9.70 21.23 -61.12
CA GLY A 27 8.70 21.67 -62.11
C GLY A 27 9.25 22.75 -63.05
N VAL A 28 9.99 23.74 -62.53
CA VAL A 28 10.64 24.76 -63.29
C VAL A 28 11.72 24.18 -64.21
N ARG A 29 12.52 23.22 -63.73
CA ARG A 29 13.56 22.55 -64.57
C ARG A 29 12.92 21.70 -65.65
N MET A 30 11.88 20.96 -65.42
CA MET A 30 11.14 20.19 -66.43
C MET A 30 10.52 21.10 -67.47
N LEU A 31 9.96 22.24 -67.09
CA LEU A 31 9.38 23.24 -67.99
C LEU A 31 10.46 23.88 -68.88
N LEU A 32 11.63 24.18 -68.31
CA LEU A 32 12.79 24.70 -69.07
C LEU A 32 13.33 23.67 -70.08
N ILE A 33 13.44 22.38 -69.67
CA ILE A 33 13.90 21.32 -70.59
C ILE A 33 12.91 21.14 -71.75
N GLN A 34 11.61 21.10 -71.47
CA GLN A 34 10.56 21.00 -72.47
C GLN A 34 10.56 22.22 -73.40
N ALA A 35 10.69 23.42 -72.85
CA ALA A 35 10.76 24.64 -73.60
C ALA A 35 12.00 24.66 -74.60
N LEU A 36 13.16 24.19 -74.08
CA LEU A 36 14.39 24.11 -74.91
C LEU A 36 14.25 23.08 -76.04
N LEU A 37 13.61 21.93 -75.71
CA LEU A 37 13.41 20.87 -76.72
C LEU A 37 12.41 21.31 -77.81
N VAL A 38 11.31 21.94 -77.46
CA VAL A 38 10.33 22.49 -78.39
C VAL A 38 10.94 23.61 -79.19
N ALA A 39 11.70 24.50 -78.57
CA ALA A 39 12.40 25.59 -79.29
C ALA A 39 13.43 25.06 -80.28
N SER A 40 14.20 24.01 -79.93
CA SER A 40 15.19 23.43 -80.89
C SER A 40 14.51 22.72 -82.07
N VAL A 41 13.42 22.01 -81.84
CA VAL A 41 12.64 21.39 -82.93
C VAL A 41 12.06 22.48 -83.86
N LEU A 42 11.45 23.49 -83.26
CA LEU A 42 10.90 24.61 -84.02
C LEU A 42 11.98 25.36 -84.84
N ALA A 43 13.17 25.54 -84.27
CA ALA A 43 14.30 26.18 -84.97
C ALA A 43 14.80 25.36 -86.19
N VAL A 44 14.93 24.02 -86.01
CA VAL A 44 15.35 23.13 -87.08
C VAL A 44 14.32 23.07 -88.20
N VAL A 45 13.05 22.93 -87.88
CA VAL A 45 11.95 22.90 -88.86
C VAL A 45 11.78 24.25 -89.50
N GLY A 46 11.92 25.35 -88.77
CA GLY A 46 11.85 26.71 -89.28
C GLY A 46 12.97 27.02 -90.25
N ALA A 47 14.22 26.60 -89.97
CA ALA A 47 15.34 26.77 -90.85
C ALA A 47 15.18 25.98 -92.16
N SER A 48 14.61 24.78 -92.13
CA SER A 48 14.38 23.97 -93.33
C SER A 48 13.24 24.49 -94.20
N LEU A 49 12.19 25.04 -93.64
CA LEU A 49 11.04 25.61 -94.33
C LEU A 49 11.28 27.02 -94.84
N GLY A 50 12.12 27.82 -94.15
CA GLY A 50 12.50 29.18 -94.63
C GLY A 50 13.27 29.20 -95.95
N MET A 51 13.89 28.08 -96.38
CA MET A 51 14.53 27.90 -97.65
C MET A 51 13.57 27.63 -98.85
N THR A 52 12.27 27.32 -98.57
CA THR A 52 11.33 26.83 -99.58
C THR A 52 9.99 27.58 -99.65
N LEU A 53 9.68 28.46 -98.78
CA LEU A 53 8.38 29.15 -98.63
C LEU A 53 8.58 30.70 -98.86
N GLY A 54 7.58 31.37 -99.50
CA GLY A 54 7.56 32.83 -99.57
C GLY A 54 7.30 33.48 -98.20
N GLU A 55 7.71 34.77 -98.01
CA GLU A 55 7.73 35.44 -96.68
C GLU A 55 6.40 35.42 -95.95
N ASP A 56 5.26 35.59 -96.62
CA ASP A 56 3.92 35.58 -95.96
C ASP A 56 3.51 34.21 -95.43
N LEU A 57 3.79 33.14 -96.18
CA LEU A 57 3.51 31.78 -95.75
C LEU A 57 4.42 31.31 -94.57
N PHE A 58 5.65 31.82 -94.56
CA PHE A 58 6.60 31.57 -93.48
C PHE A 58 6.14 32.19 -92.13
N LEU A 59 5.61 33.41 -92.15
CA LEU A 59 5.07 34.08 -90.96
C LEU A 59 3.83 33.38 -90.40
N VAL A 60 2.92 32.89 -91.26
CA VAL A 60 1.75 32.11 -90.80
C VAL A 60 2.19 30.79 -90.19
N TRP A 61 3.17 30.11 -90.76
CA TRP A 61 3.73 28.89 -90.20
C TRP A 61 4.43 29.15 -88.89
N LEU A 62 5.19 30.24 -88.74
CA LEU A 62 5.85 30.59 -87.46
C LEU A 62 4.82 30.84 -86.31
N ALA A 63 3.74 31.54 -86.69
CA ALA A 63 2.65 31.78 -85.71
C ALA A 63 1.94 30.47 -85.26
N LEU A 64 1.65 29.58 -86.24
CA LEU A 64 1.05 28.29 -85.97
C LEU A 64 1.97 27.38 -85.18
N ALA A 65 3.26 27.34 -85.51
CA ALA A 65 4.25 26.56 -84.76
C ALA A 65 4.45 27.09 -83.36
N GLY A 66 4.42 28.44 -83.17
CA GLY A 66 4.40 29.04 -81.81
C GLY A 66 3.19 28.67 -80.99
N LEU A 67 2.02 28.66 -81.62
CA LEU A 67 0.76 28.25 -80.91
C LEU A 67 0.77 26.75 -80.50
N VAL A 68 1.20 25.88 -81.39
CA VAL A 68 1.35 24.45 -81.12
C VAL A 68 2.41 24.23 -80.07
N GLY A 69 3.55 24.93 -80.14
CA GLY A 69 4.58 24.85 -79.08
C GLY A 69 4.10 25.32 -77.74
N ALA A 70 3.35 26.43 -77.68
CA ALA A 70 2.73 26.89 -76.41
C ALA A 70 1.69 25.89 -75.86
N ALA A 71 0.87 25.32 -76.72
CA ALA A 71 -0.08 24.30 -76.36
C ALA A 71 0.59 23.02 -75.80
N MET A 72 1.69 22.57 -76.50
CA MET A 72 2.46 21.41 -75.98
C MET A 72 3.15 21.68 -74.65
N LEU A 73 3.71 22.88 -74.47
CA LEU A 73 4.32 23.27 -73.19
C LEU A 73 3.29 23.34 -72.06
N THR A 74 2.11 23.87 -72.33
CA THR A 74 1.04 23.92 -71.30
C THR A 74 0.51 22.54 -70.97
N LEU A 75 0.26 21.70 -71.97
CA LEU A 75 -0.15 20.31 -71.76
C LEU A 75 0.91 19.48 -71.02
N GLY A 76 2.18 19.60 -71.42
CA GLY A 76 3.29 18.92 -70.74
C GLY A 76 3.47 19.39 -69.28
N SER A 77 3.32 20.68 -69.03
CA SER A 77 3.39 21.27 -67.71
C SER A 77 2.21 20.76 -66.80
N LEU A 78 1.00 20.70 -67.32
CA LEU A 78 -0.17 20.19 -66.65
C LEU A 78 -0.02 18.68 -66.33
N ALA A 79 0.48 17.90 -67.29
CA ALA A 79 0.76 16.48 -67.12
C ALA A 79 1.83 16.25 -66.05
N ALA A 80 2.98 16.95 -66.15
CA ALA A 80 4.06 16.85 -65.16
C ALA A 80 3.62 17.31 -63.75
N SER A 81 2.80 18.35 -63.67
CA SER A 81 2.22 18.79 -62.40
C SER A 81 1.29 17.73 -61.79
N GLY A 82 0.49 17.06 -62.63
CA GLY A 82 -0.46 16.05 -62.16
C GLY A 82 0.20 14.72 -61.74
N THR A 83 1.19 14.29 -62.54
CA THR A 83 1.81 12.96 -62.36
C THR A 83 3.05 12.96 -61.45
N VAL A 84 3.77 14.07 -61.31
CA VAL A 84 5.01 14.09 -60.53
C VAL A 84 4.96 15.09 -59.39
N THR A 85 4.62 16.35 -59.65
CA THR A 85 4.77 17.41 -58.65
C THR A 85 3.77 17.24 -57.48
N ARG A 86 2.48 17.05 -57.80
CA ARG A 86 1.44 16.90 -56.76
C ARG A 86 1.61 15.70 -55.87
N PRO A 87 1.94 14.49 -56.38
CA PRO A 87 2.23 13.35 -55.52
C PRO A 87 3.43 13.55 -54.58
N ILE A 88 4.50 14.20 -55.09
CA ILE A 88 5.69 14.51 -54.29
C ILE A 88 5.35 15.55 -53.20
N ASP A 89 4.59 16.60 -53.51
CA ASP A 89 4.14 17.58 -52.53
C ASP A 89 3.30 16.93 -51.45
N ARG A 90 2.35 16.04 -51.81
CA ARG A 90 1.54 15.26 -50.82
C ARG A 90 2.41 14.39 -49.93
N LEU A 91 3.43 13.74 -50.50
CA LEU A 91 4.37 12.92 -49.73
C LEU A 91 5.19 13.78 -48.75
N ASN A 92 5.65 14.96 -49.21
CA ASN A 92 6.37 15.91 -48.38
C ASN A 92 5.50 16.45 -47.24
N ASP A 93 4.24 16.79 -47.53
CA ASP A 93 3.28 17.23 -46.52
C ASP A 93 3.00 16.13 -45.49
N ALA A 94 2.91 14.87 -45.93
CA ALA A 94 2.75 13.73 -45.07
C ALA A 94 3.99 13.46 -44.18
N VAL A 95 5.21 13.66 -44.71
CA VAL A 95 6.46 13.61 -43.93
C VAL A 95 6.48 14.70 -42.86
N LEU A 96 6.07 15.92 -43.19
CA LEU A 96 5.98 17.02 -42.23
C LEU A 96 4.90 16.78 -41.18
N ALA A 97 3.77 16.16 -41.55
CA ALA A 97 2.73 15.73 -40.62
C ALA A 97 3.25 14.66 -39.67
N LEU A 98 4.01 13.68 -40.19
CA LEU A 98 4.64 12.63 -39.37
C LEU A 98 5.64 13.21 -38.35
N GLN A 99 6.42 14.23 -38.73
CA GLN A 99 7.31 14.94 -37.80
C GLN A 99 6.57 15.65 -36.67
N ARG A 100 5.30 16.02 -36.87
CA ARG A 100 4.42 16.59 -35.84
C ARG A 100 3.69 15.52 -35.01
N GLY A 101 3.95 14.24 -35.29
CA GLY A 101 3.28 13.12 -34.61
C GLY A 101 1.91 12.77 -35.21
N GLU A 102 1.60 13.25 -36.42
CA GLU A 102 0.36 12.95 -37.12
C GLU A 102 0.58 11.77 -38.08
N HIS A 103 -0.15 10.69 -37.93
CA HIS A 103 -0.05 9.52 -38.81
C HIS A 103 -1.00 9.70 -40.01
N VAL A 104 -0.49 10.20 -41.11
CA VAL A 104 -1.24 10.42 -42.35
C VAL A 104 -0.79 9.43 -43.41
N GLU A 105 -1.70 8.69 -44.03
CA GLU A 105 -1.44 7.83 -45.16
C GLU A 105 -1.52 8.63 -46.46
N VAL A 106 -0.61 8.35 -47.38
CA VAL A 106 -0.56 8.98 -48.72
C VAL A 106 -1.29 8.07 -49.71
N GLU A 107 -2.19 8.66 -50.49
CA GLU A 107 -2.90 7.94 -51.56
C GLU A 107 -1.92 7.45 -52.63
N VAL A 108 -1.93 6.17 -52.95
CA VAL A 108 -1.11 5.56 -53.98
C VAL A 108 -1.81 5.74 -55.34
N SER A 109 -1.43 6.78 -56.10
CA SER A 109 -2.11 7.17 -57.33
C SER A 109 -1.46 6.60 -58.62
N SER A 110 -0.32 5.92 -58.51
CA SER A 110 0.40 5.34 -59.67
C SER A 110 1.15 4.05 -59.29
N ASP A 111 1.52 3.24 -60.30
CA ASP A 111 2.34 2.05 -60.11
C ASP A 111 3.82 2.27 -60.52
N ASP A 112 4.24 3.51 -60.74
CA ASP A 112 5.59 3.94 -61.06
C ASP A 112 6.47 4.07 -59.80
N GLU A 113 7.63 4.75 -59.95
CA GLU A 113 8.60 5.02 -58.89
C GLU A 113 7.95 5.79 -57.72
N ILE A 114 7.05 6.74 -58.04
CA ILE A 114 6.37 7.56 -57.04
C ILE A 114 5.35 6.74 -56.28
N GLY A 115 4.61 5.86 -56.97
CA GLY A 115 3.68 4.92 -56.34
C GLY A 115 4.40 3.93 -55.42
N ARG A 116 5.58 3.42 -55.85
CA ARG A 116 6.43 2.57 -54.98
C ARG A 116 6.93 3.32 -53.74
N LEU A 117 7.33 4.62 -53.91
CA LEU A 117 7.75 5.46 -52.79
C LEU A 117 6.60 5.71 -51.81
N SER A 118 5.39 5.99 -52.30
CA SER A 118 4.19 6.18 -51.48
C SER A 118 3.81 4.89 -50.70
N LYS A 119 3.90 3.71 -51.37
CA LYS A 119 3.71 2.41 -50.71
C LYS A 119 4.75 2.17 -49.60
N GLY A 120 6.03 2.50 -49.88
CA GLY A 120 7.12 2.39 -48.90
C GLY A 120 6.94 3.34 -47.71
N PHE A 121 6.50 4.57 -47.95
CA PHE A 121 6.17 5.52 -46.89
C PHE A 121 5.04 5.04 -45.99
N ASN A 122 3.92 4.58 -46.58
CA ASN A 122 2.79 4.04 -45.82
C ASN A 122 3.18 2.81 -45.00
N ALA A 123 4.00 1.92 -45.56
CA ALA A 123 4.53 0.79 -44.82
C ALA A 123 5.39 1.23 -43.60
N MET A 124 6.21 2.27 -43.76
CA MET A 124 7.00 2.84 -42.69
C MET A 124 6.11 3.45 -41.59
N VAL A 125 5.08 4.24 -42.00
CA VAL A 125 4.11 4.83 -41.07
C VAL A 125 3.37 3.72 -40.26
N SER A 126 2.95 2.66 -40.92
CA SER A 126 2.33 1.49 -40.26
C SER A 126 3.26 0.86 -39.24
N VAL A 127 4.52 0.62 -39.57
CA VAL A 127 5.52 0.05 -38.64
C VAL A 127 5.80 0.99 -37.46
N LEU A 128 5.85 2.31 -37.69
CA LEU A 128 6.01 3.27 -36.61
C LEU A 128 4.80 3.27 -35.67
N ARG A 129 3.59 3.25 -36.21
CA ARG A 129 2.35 3.17 -35.46
C ARG A 129 2.29 1.90 -34.62
N ASP A 130 2.59 0.74 -35.21
CA ASP A 130 2.65 -0.54 -34.50
C ASP A 130 3.68 -0.52 -33.36
N ARG A 131 4.82 0.15 -33.57
CA ARG A 131 5.83 0.32 -32.52
C ARG A 131 5.36 1.23 -31.41
N GLU A 132 4.73 2.36 -31.71
CA GLU A 132 4.16 3.27 -30.71
C GLU A 132 3.04 2.60 -29.92
N ASP A 133 2.17 1.85 -30.58
CA ASP A 133 1.11 1.08 -29.91
C ASP A 133 1.72 0.01 -28.98
N LYS A 134 2.75 -0.71 -29.43
CA LYS A 134 3.49 -1.66 -28.59
C LYS A 134 4.18 -0.99 -27.41
N LEU A 135 4.85 0.13 -27.63
CA LEU A 135 5.50 0.89 -26.55
C LEU A 135 4.47 1.40 -25.54
N THR A 136 3.35 1.91 -26.03
CA THR A 136 2.24 2.36 -25.19
C THR A 136 1.64 1.20 -24.39
N HIS A 137 1.46 0.05 -25.03
CA HIS A 137 1.00 -1.15 -24.35
C HIS A 137 1.98 -1.59 -23.25
N LEU A 138 3.27 -1.70 -23.56
CA LEU A 138 4.31 -2.05 -22.58
C LEU A 138 4.41 -1.03 -21.44
N ALA A 139 4.22 0.26 -21.73
CA ALA A 139 4.24 1.31 -20.70
C ALA A 139 3.04 1.27 -19.74
N LEU A 140 1.89 0.73 -20.19
CA LEU A 140 0.62 0.78 -19.48
C LEU A 140 0.12 -0.59 -19.02
N HIS A 141 0.78 -1.69 -19.38
CA HIS A 141 0.41 -3.03 -18.96
C HIS A 141 1.56 -3.71 -18.21
N ASP A 142 1.20 -4.60 -17.30
CA ASP A 142 2.13 -5.44 -16.58
C ASP A 142 2.54 -6.62 -17.48
N HIS A 143 3.83 -6.82 -17.65
CA HIS A 143 4.37 -7.80 -18.61
C HIS A 143 4.13 -9.25 -18.21
N GLU A 144 3.96 -9.54 -16.92
CA GLU A 144 3.72 -10.89 -16.41
C GLU A 144 2.25 -11.30 -16.52
N THR A 145 1.36 -10.44 -16.02
CA THR A 145 -0.08 -10.74 -15.98
C THR A 145 -0.83 -10.32 -17.23
N GLY A 146 -0.30 -9.37 -18.00
CA GLY A 146 -1.00 -8.72 -19.12
C GLY A 146 -2.12 -7.77 -18.69
N LEU A 147 -2.37 -7.60 -17.40
CA LEU A 147 -3.32 -6.61 -16.88
C LEU A 147 -2.76 -5.19 -17.05
N PRO A 148 -3.61 -4.16 -17.09
CA PRO A 148 -3.16 -2.79 -16.91
C PRO A 148 -2.24 -2.66 -15.69
N ASN A 149 -1.24 -1.78 -15.77
CA ASN A 149 -0.32 -1.55 -14.66
C ASN A 149 -0.72 -0.30 -13.85
N ARG A 150 0.03 -0.02 -12.78
CA ARG A 150 -0.19 1.16 -11.92
C ARG A 150 -0.23 2.48 -12.71
N ARG A 151 0.64 2.66 -13.73
CA ARG A 151 0.67 3.87 -14.55
C ARG A 151 -0.62 4.08 -15.34
N PHE A 152 -1.23 3.00 -15.81
CA PHE A 152 -2.55 3.05 -16.44
C PHE A 152 -3.59 3.62 -15.47
N LEU A 153 -3.64 3.10 -14.25
CA LEU A 153 -4.58 3.55 -13.21
C LEU A 153 -4.33 5.01 -12.82
N GLU A 154 -3.07 5.43 -12.69
CA GLU A 154 -2.69 6.82 -12.43
C GLU A 154 -3.21 7.77 -13.53
N ARG A 155 -3.05 7.40 -14.81
CA ARG A 155 -3.60 8.17 -15.94
C ARG A 155 -5.13 8.23 -15.90
N GLN A 156 -5.78 7.15 -15.53
CA GLN A 156 -7.23 7.12 -15.39
C GLN A 156 -7.70 8.04 -14.25
N CYS A 157 -7.04 7.98 -13.10
CA CYS A 157 -7.29 8.89 -11.98
C CYS A 157 -7.06 10.36 -12.36
N ALA A 158 -6.03 10.67 -13.15
CA ALA A 158 -5.72 12.03 -13.59
C ALA A 158 -6.83 12.64 -14.48
N ARG A 159 -7.51 11.81 -15.26
CA ARG A 159 -8.56 12.22 -16.21
C ARG A 159 -9.96 12.31 -15.59
N THR A 160 -10.16 11.69 -14.42
CA THR A 160 -11.48 11.58 -13.78
C THR A 160 -11.52 12.51 -12.57
N PRO A 161 -12.27 13.61 -12.60
CA PRO A 161 -12.58 14.38 -11.40
C PRO A 161 -13.34 13.48 -10.41
N ASP A 162 -13.14 13.71 -9.11
CA ASP A 162 -13.86 13.00 -8.04
C ASP A 162 -13.76 11.45 -8.12
N VAL A 163 -12.59 10.95 -8.53
CA VAL A 163 -12.33 9.52 -8.61
C VAL A 163 -12.20 8.91 -7.21
N ARG A 164 -12.80 7.72 -7.06
CA ARG A 164 -12.50 6.78 -5.97
C ARG A 164 -11.65 5.65 -6.52
N VAL A 165 -10.62 5.29 -5.80
CA VAL A 165 -9.81 4.11 -6.10
C VAL A 165 -10.17 3.02 -5.10
N VAL A 166 -10.39 1.84 -5.63
CA VAL A 166 -10.56 0.61 -4.85
C VAL A 166 -9.37 -0.28 -5.11
N VAL A 167 -8.71 -0.69 -4.03
CA VAL A 167 -7.60 -1.64 -4.07
C VAL A 167 -8.07 -2.94 -3.43
N VAL A 168 -7.82 -4.05 -4.12
CA VAL A 168 -8.09 -5.41 -3.64
C VAL A 168 -6.75 -6.07 -3.39
N GLY A 169 -6.44 -6.33 -2.14
CA GLY A 169 -5.23 -7.03 -1.70
C GLY A 169 -5.51 -8.51 -1.43
N LEU A 170 -4.56 -9.35 -1.76
CA LEU A 170 -4.58 -10.77 -1.46
C LEU A 170 -3.97 -11.00 -0.07
N ASP A 171 -4.73 -11.56 0.86
CA ASP A 171 -4.21 -11.91 2.18
C ASP A 171 -3.23 -13.08 2.09
N ARG A 172 -2.18 -13.04 2.94
CA ARG A 172 -1.17 -14.10 3.06
C ARG A 172 -0.51 -14.46 1.71
N HIS A 173 -0.36 -13.47 0.81
CA HIS A 173 0.15 -13.72 -0.54
C HIS A 173 1.52 -14.43 -0.55
N GLU A 174 2.39 -14.18 0.43
CA GLU A 174 3.69 -14.87 0.55
C GLU A 174 3.54 -16.37 0.81
N VAL A 175 2.59 -16.75 1.68
CA VAL A 175 2.27 -18.15 1.97
C VAL A 175 1.70 -18.83 0.72
N VAL A 176 0.75 -18.16 0.06
CA VAL A 176 0.15 -18.66 -1.19
C VAL A 176 1.23 -18.82 -2.26
N ARG A 177 2.06 -17.79 -2.48
CA ARG A 177 3.17 -17.83 -3.44
C ARG A 177 4.19 -18.90 -3.10
N GLY A 178 4.52 -19.09 -1.83
CA GLY A 178 5.41 -20.17 -1.37
C GLY A 178 4.87 -21.56 -1.66
N ALA A 179 3.54 -21.73 -1.57
CA ALA A 179 2.87 -23.01 -1.82
C ALA A 179 2.73 -23.34 -3.31
N ILE A 180 2.37 -22.35 -4.16
CA ILE A 180 2.03 -22.60 -5.58
C ILE A 180 3.14 -22.18 -6.57
N GLY A 181 4.12 -21.42 -6.13
CA GLY A 181 5.20 -20.89 -6.97
C GLY A 181 4.82 -19.62 -7.74
N HIS A 182 5.83 -19.03 -8.41
CA HIS A 182 5.70 -17.72 -9.06
C HIS A 182 4.73 -17.72 -10.25
N ASP A 183 4.87 -18.68 -11.17
CA ASP A 183 4.06 -18.74 -12.40
C ASP A 183 2.58 -18.97 -12.11
N ALA A 184 2.29 -19.84 -11.14
CA ALA A 184 0.91 -20.08 -10.70
C ALA A 184 0.31 -18.85 -10.00
N MET A 185 1.13 -18.08 -9.26
CA MET A 185 0.71 -16.81 -8.65
C MET A 185 0.35 -15.76 -9.71
N ILE A 186 1.12 -15.66 -10.78
CA ILE A 186 0.81 -14.77 -11.92
C ILE A 186 -0.53 -15.19 -12.55
N ALA A 187 -0.74 -16.49 -12.79
CA ALA A 187 -1.99 -17.00 -13.33
C ALA A 187 -3.19 -16.74 -12.39
N LEU A 188 -2.99 -16.86 -11.08
CA LEU A 188 -3.97 -16.53 -10.05
C LEU A 188 -4.39 -15.06 -10.16
N LEU A 189 -3.43 -14.14 -10.15
CA LEU A 189 -3.70 -12.69 -10.25
C LEU A 189 -4.39 -12.31 -11.55
N ARG A 190 -4.01 -12.94 -12.67
CA ARG A 190 -4.67 -12.74 -13.97
C ARG A 190 -6.14 -13.18 -13.91
N THR A 191 -6.40 -14.37 -13.37
CA THR A 191 -7.75 -14.92 -13.25
C THR A 191 -8.60 -14.12 -12.28
N LEU A 192 -8.02 -13.72 -11.14
CA LEU A 192 -8.67 -12.82 -10.17
C LEU A 192 -9.00 -11.48 -10.83
N GLY A 193 -8.07 -10.88 -11.57
CA GLY A 193 -8.30 -9.62 -12.29
C GLY A 193 -9.46 -9.71 -13.28
N ALA A 194 -9.55 -10.81 -14.04
CA ALA A 194 -10.67 -11.05 -14.95
C ALA A 194 -12.01 -11.20 -14.20
N ARG A 195 -12.02 -11.91 -13.05
CA ARG A 195 -13.20 -12.05 -12.19
C ARG A 195 -13.64 -10.72 -11.62
N LEU A 196 -12.71 -9.92 -11.11
CA LEU A 196 -12.98 -8.57 -10.59
C LEU A 196 -13.50 -7.63 -11.68
N ALA A 197 -12.99 -7.72 -12.92
CA ALA A 197 -13.48 -6.92 -14.04
C ALA A 197 -14.97 -7.21 -14.33
N VAL A 198 -15.39 -8.46 -14.28
CA VAL A 198 -16.81 -8.84 -14.44
C VAL A 198 -17.66 -8.28 -13.30
N LEU A 199 -17.22 -8.46 -12.06
CA LEU A 199 -17.94 -8.02 -10.85
C LEU A 199 -18.02 -6.50 -10.74
N SER A 200 -17.06 -5.78 -11.31
CA SER A 200 -17.05 -4.31 -11.36
C SER A 200 -17.83 -3.70 -12.54
N GLY A 201 -18.51 -4.53 -13.35
CA GLY A 201 -19.24 -4.04 -14.52
C GLY A 201 -18.34 -3.65 -15.70
N GLY A 202 -17.19 -4.31 -15.85
CA GLY A 202 -16.25 -4.09 -16.96
C GLY A 202 -15.21 -3.01 -16.70
N ALA A 203 -15.00 -2.60 -15.45
CA ALA A 203 -13.91 -1.68 -15.11
C ALA A 203 -12.54 -2.29 -15.41
N ALA A 204 -11.60 -1.47 -15.86
CA ALA A 204 -10.22 -1.90 -16.06
C ALA A 204 -9.55 -2.17 -14.71
N ILE A 205 -9.08 -3.39 -14.52
CA ILE A 205 -8.37 -3.83 -13.32
C ILE A 205 -6.88 -3.74 -13.57
N ALA A 206 -6.18 -2.96 -12.77
CA ALA A 206 -4.74 -2.76 -12.87
C ALA A 206 -3.99 -3.52 -11.78
N ARG A 207 -2.87 -4.16 -12.14
CA ARG A 207 -1.91 -4.66 -11.15
C ARG A 207 -1.11 -3.49 -10.59
N ILE A 208 -1.22 -3.24 -9.27
CA ILE A 208 -0.55 -2.12 -8.61
C ILE A 208 0.60 -2.56 -7.69
N GLY A 209 0.63 -3.83 -7.34
CA GLY A 209 1.65 -4.43 -6.48
C GLY A 209 1.83 -5.92 -6.75
N ALA A 210 2.62 -6.58 -5.92
CA ALA A 210 2.86 -8.02 -6.01
C ALA A 210 1.59 -8.85 -5.70
N ASP A 211 0.76 -8.33 -4.81
CA ASP A 211 -0.43 -8.96 -4.23
C ASP A 211 -1.70 -8.10 -4.39
N ALA A 212 -1.61 -6.98 -5.11
CA ALA A 212 -2.67 -5.98 -5.11
C ALA A 212 -3.13 -5.61 -6.52
N LEU A 213 -4.45 -5.60 -6.70
CA LEU A 213 -5.14 -5.17 -7.89
C LEU A 213 -5.95 -3.90 -7.58
N GLY A 214 -6.03 -2.97 -8.52
CA GLY A 214 -6.71 -1.70 -8.33
C GLY A 214 -7.63 -1.32 -9.47
N LEU A 215 -8.69 -0.60 -9.16
CA LEU A 215 -9.60 -0.01 -10.15
C LEU A 215 -10.03 1.39 -9.74
N ALA A 216 -10.38 2.21 -10.71
CA ALA A 216 -10.90 3.55 -10.51
C ALA A 216 -12.41 3.57 -10.76
N ILE A 217 -13.16 4.17 -9.85
CA ILE A 217 -14.61 4.34 -9.93
C ILE A 217 -14.89 5.85 -9.98
N PRO A 218 -15.67 6.34 -10.96
CA PRO A 218 -16.11 7.72 -10.96
C PRO A 218 -17.19 7.96 -9.90
N GLY A 219 -17.19 9.14 -9.28
CA GLY A 219 -18.25 9.60 -8.37
C GLY A 219 -17.89 9.52 -6.90
N ARG A 220 -18.72 10.19 -6.09
CA ARG A 220 -18.56 10.34 -4.63
C ARG A 220 -19.62 9.58 -3.83
N ASP A 221 -20.55 8.91 -4.48
CA ASP A 221 -21.63 8.21 -3.82
C ASP A 221 -21.08 7.10 -2.92
N ALA A 222 -21.34 7.21 -1.63
CA ALA A 222 -20.84 6.30 -0.63
C ALA A 222 -21.48 4.92 -0.74
N ASP A 223 -22.78 4.88 -1.02
CA ASP A 223 -23.56 3.65 -1.08
C ASP A 223 -23.17 2.82 -2.32
N ALA A 224 -22.99 3.50 -3.46
CA ALA A 224 -22.50 2.85 -4.69
C ALA A 224 -21.10 2.24 -4.53
N VAL A 225 -20.22 2.89 -3.74
CA VAL A 225 -18.90 2.36 -3.44
C VAL A 225 -19.01 1.12 -2.54
N GLU A 226 -19.85 1.15 -1.51
CA GLU A 226 -20.03 0.00 -0.60
C GLU A 226 -20.64 -1.21 -1.33
N GLU A 227 -21.61 -0.97 -2.19
CA GLU A 227 -22.18 -2.03 -3.04
C GLU A 227 -21.13 -2.63 -3.99
N MET A 228 -20.26 -1.78 -4.57
CA MET A 228 -19.16 -2.25 -5.38
C MET A 228 -18.18 -3.11 -4.57
N VAL A 229 -17.78 -2.66 -3.38
CA VAL A 229 -16.90 -3.40 -2.48
C VAL A 229 -17.50 -4.75 -2.10
N ALA A 230 -18.80 -4.79 -1.78
CA ALA A 230 -19.48 -6.05 -1.48
C ALA A 230 -19.42 -7.02 -2.67
N ARG A 231 -19.69 -6.54 -3.89
CA ARG A 231 -19.55 -7.35 -5.11
C ARG A 231 -18.11 -7.88 -5.31
N LEU A 232 -17.11 -7.04 -5.09
CA LEU A 232 -15.71 -7.44 -5.26
C LEU A 232 -15.27 -8.51 -4.24
N LEU A 233 -15.78 -8.44 -3.01
CA LEU A 233 -15.52 -9.45 -1.98
C LEU A 233 -16.09 -10.82 -2.35
N HIS A 234 -17.19 -10.89 -3.11
CA HIS A 234 -17.70 -12.15 -3.66
C HIS A 234 -16.71 -12.86 -4.59
N ALA A 235 -15.67 -12.18 -5.07
CA ALA A 235 -14.62 -12.83 -5.87
C ALA A 235 -13.86 -13.93 -5.11
N SER A 236 -13.86 -13.90 -3.78
CA SER A 236 -13.22 -14.90 -2.92
C SER A 236 -14.16 -16.01 -2.42
N GLU A 237 -15.47 -15.94 -2.71
CA GLU A 237 -16.43 -16.96 -2.23
C GLU A 237 -16.31 -18.32 -2.94
N SER A 238 -15.69 -18.34 -4.10
CA SER A 238 -15.41 -19.58 -4.83
C SER A 238 -13.94 -19.66 -5.19
N PRO A 239 -13.34 -20.86 -5.09
CA PRO A 239 -11.94 -21.08 -5.42
C PRO A 239 -11.57 -20.59 -6.82
N ILE A 240 -10.34 -20.14 -6.98
CA ILE A 240 -9.78 -19.78 -8.28
C ILE A 240 -9.04 -20.98 -8.81
N VAL A 241 -9.44 -21.47 -9.98
CA VAL A 241 -8.77 -22.63 -10.60
C VAL A 241 -7.53 -22.15 -11.35
N VAL A 242 -6.36 -22.62 -10.94
CA VAL A 242 -5.06 -22.35 -11.57
C VAL A 242 -4.39 -23.67 -11.91
N ALA A 243 -4.05 -23.87 -13.17
CA ALA A 243 -3.45 -25.12 -13.68
C ALA A 243 -4.23 -26.40 -13.30
N GLY A 244 -5.56 -26.28 -13.16
CA GLY A 244 -6.44 -27.40 -12.79
C GLY A 244 -6.60 -27.61 -11.27
N ALA A 245 -5.88 -26.88 -10.43
CA ALA A 245 -6.02 -26.93 -8.97
C ALA A 245 -6.89 -25.77 -8.47
N PRO A 246 -7.90 -26.03 -7.61
CA PRO A 246 -8.65 -24.96 -6.95
C PRO A 246 -7.82 -24.36 -5.83
N ILE A 247 -7.74 -23.02 -5.80
CA ILE A 247 -7.01 -22.26 -4.79
C ILE A 247 -8.01 -21.34 -4.10
N ASP A 248 -8.14 -21.49 -2.79
CA ASP A 248 -8.90 -20.56 -1.95
C ASP A 248 -8.07 -19.32 -1.65
N VAL A 249 -8.69 -18.17 -1.81
CA VAL A 249 -8.06 -16.87 -1.57
C VAL A 249 -8.89 -16.03 -0.61
N SER A 250 -8.23 -15.33 0.29
CA SER A 250 -8.86 -14.30 1.13
C SER A 250 -8.48 -12.93 0.58
N LEU A 251 -9.48 -12.05 0.45
CA LEU A 251 -9.32 -10.71 -0.10
C LEU A 251 -9.58 -9.65 0.96
N ARG A 252 -8.82 -8.56 0.88
CA ARG A 252 -9.06 -7.32 1.61
C ARG A 252 -9.26 -6.18 0.64
N VAL A 253 -10.16 -5.27 0.97
CA VAL A 253 -10.45 -4.15 0.09
C VAL A 253 -10.21 -2.82 0.80
N GLY A 254 -9.44 -1.96 0.17
CA GLY A 254 -9.21 -0.59 0.61
C GLY A 254 -9.81 0.42 -0.36
N VAL A 255 -10.41 1.47 0.16
CA VAL A 255 -11.06 2.51 -0.65
C VAL A 255 -10.54 3.87 -0.26
N ALA A 256 -10.17 4.68 -1.27
CA ALA A 256 -9.79 6.07 -1.04
C ALA A 256 -10.17 6.99 -2.20
N GLY A 257 -10.30 8.27 -1.91
CA GLY A 257 -10.33 9.35 -2.89
C GLY A 257 -9.01 10.11 -2.89
N ARG A 258 -8.94 11.19 -3.66
CA ARG A 258 -7.80 12.12 -3.63
C ARG A 258 -7.65 12.75 -2.25
N GLY A 259 -6.42 13.02 -1.86
CA GLY A 259 -6.12 13.84 -0.70
C GLY A 259 -6.61 15.28 -0.89
N GLY A 260 -7.01 15.92 0.20
CA GLY A 260 -7.28 17.36 0.23
C GLY A 260 -5.99 18.17 0.24
N PRO A 261 -6.07 19.51 0.16
CA PRO A 261 -4.91 20.38 0.34
C PRO A 261 -4.21 20.10 1.68
N GLY A 262 -2.93 19.77 1.63
CA GLY A 262 -2.13 19.45 2.83
C GLY A 262 -2.22 17.99 3.29
N ALA A 263 -2.86 17.11 2.54
CA ALA A 263 -2.87 15.68 2.83
C ALA A 263 -1.44 15.10 2.83
N LYS A 264 -1.15 14.24 3.81
CA LYS A 264 0.16 13.55 3.92
C LYS A 264 0.44 12.60 2.74
N LEU A 265 -0.61 12.13 2.10
CA LEU A 265 -0.56 11.23 0.96
C LEU A 265 -1.57 11.69 -0.10
N ASP A 266 -1.07 12.20 -1.25
CA ASP A 266 -1.92 12.78 -2.31
C ASP A 266 -2.52 11.72 -3.23
N SER A 267 -1.78 10.66 -3.51
CA SER A 267 -2.16 9.61 -4.46
C SER A 267 -3.36 8.81 -3.95
N PRO A 268 -4.49 8.80 -4.66
CA PRO A 268 -5.65 7.99 -4.25
C PRO A 268 -5.34 6.49 -4.31
N ILE A 269 -4.39 6.05 -5.13
CA ILE A 269 -3.95 4.65 -5.23
C ILE A 269 -3.19 4.26 -3.97
N ASP A 270 -2.26 5.10 -3.51
CA ASP A 270 -1.48 4.83 -2.30
C ASP A 270 -2.37 4.89 -1.06
N ARG A 271 -3.30 5.85 -0.99
CA ARG A 271 -4.30 5.93 0.09
C ARG A 271 -5.16 4.66 0.13
N ALA A 272 -5.61 4.16 -1.01
CA ALA A 272 -6.42 2.94 -1.06
C ALA A 272 -5.60 1.69 -0.70
N ALA A 273 -4.31 1.64 -1.08
CA ALA A 273 -3.42 0.56 -0.68
C ALA A 273 -3.18 0.57 0.84
N VAL A 274 -2.96 1.74 1.45
CA VAL A 274 -2.87 1.88 2.92
C VAL A 274 -4.17 1.46 3.59
N ALA A 275 -5.33 1.79 3.01
CA ALA A 275 -6.63 1.37 3.54
C ALA A 275 -6.79 -0.17 3.58
N VAL A 276 -6.14 -0.92 2.67
CA VAL A 276 -6.08 -2.40 2.74
C VAL A 276 -5.36 -2.83 4.01
N GLU A 277 -4.20 -2.23 4.31
CA GLU A 277 -3.42 -2.55 5.51
C GLU A 277 -4.16 -2.15 6.80
N GLN A 278 -4.83 -0.98 6.80
CA GLN A 278 -5.67 -0.56 7.92
C GLN A 278 -6.85 -1.54 8.15
N ALA A 279 -7.49 -2.02 7.08
CA ALA A 279 -8.53 -3.03 7.18
C ALA A 279 -7.99 -4.37 7.69
N ARG A 280 -6.76 -4.75 7.28
CA ARG A 280 -6.07 -5.97 7.74
C ARG A 280 -5.78 -5.89 9.22
N ALA A 281 -5.22 -4.79 9.70
CA ALA A 281 -4.92 -4.56 11.11
C ALA A 281 -6.18 -4.55 11.98
N ALA A 282 -7.28 -3.99 11.47
CA ALA A 282 -8.58 -3.97 12.15
C ALA A 282 -9.40 -5.27 12.01
N HIS A 283 -8.86 -6.31 11.37
CA HIS A 283 -9.54 -7.58 11.07
C HIS A 283 -10.87 -7.41 10.32
N ARG A 284 -10.99 -6.36 9.49
CA ARG A 284 -12.17 -6.06 8.68
C ARG A 284 -11.98 -6.54 7.24
N PRO A 285 -13.02 -6.98 6.52
CA PRO A 285 -12.91 -7.38 5.13
C PRO A 285 -12.59 -6.20 4.20
N TRP A 286 -12.95 -4.98 4.61
CA TRP A 286 -12.65 -3.75 3.88
C TRP A 286 -12.55 -2.53 4.80
N GLY A 287 -11.94 -1.45 4.29
CA GLY A 287 -11.84 -0.16 4.98
C GLY A 287 -11.70 1.02 4.03
N ARG A 288 -12.04 2.19 4.54
CA ARG A 288 -11.73 3.48 3.89
C ARG A 288 -10.43 4.00 4.49
N PHE A 289 -9.66 4.71 3.68
CA PHE A 289 -8.44 5.34 4.18
C PHE A 289 -8.75 6.30 5.33
N ASP A 290 -8.12 6.05 6.44
CA ASP A 290 -8.16 6.86 7.64
C ASP A 290 -6.83 7.62 7.76
N GLU A 291 -6.89 8.96 7.65
CA GLU A 291 -5.72 9.82 7.69
C GLU A 291 -5.15 9.97 9.12
N GLU A 292 -6.00 9.88 10.12
CA GLU A 292 -5.61 9.96 11.52
C GLU A 292 -4.85 8.68 11.93
N ALA A 293 -5.40 7.52 11.60
CA ALA A 293 -4.76 6.22 11.79
C ALA A 293 -3.48 6.05 10.94
N TYR A 294 -3.38 6.70 9.77
CA TYR A 294 -2.16 6.68 8.96
C TYR A 294 -0.99 7.40 9.64
N GLY A 295 -1.26 8.44 10.40
CA GLY A 295 -0.26 9.15 11.18
C GLY A 295 0.89 9.74 10.35
N ASP A 296 2.12 9.47 10.76
CA ASP A 296 3.37 9.88 10.09
C ASP A 296 4.34 8.69 9.96
N PRO A 297 4.23 7.86 8.90
CA PRO A 297 5.06 6.67 8.74
C PRO A 297 6.56 6.97 8.58
N ALA A 298 6.90 8.11 7.95
CA ALA A 298 8.29 8.52 7.82
C ALA A 298 8.89 8.89 9.18
N GLY A 299 8.10 9.60 9.99
CA GLY A 299 8.42 9.87 11.38
C GLY A 299 8.47 8.61 12.25
N ALA A 300 7.62 7.61 11.94
CA ALA A 300 7.63 6.33 12.61
C ALA A 300 8.92 5.53 12.33
N LEU A 301 9.36 5.44 11.07
CA LEU A 301 10.62 4.78 10.71
C LEU A 301 11.85 5.47 11.35
N SER A 302 11.84 6.80 11.44
CA SER A 302 12.86 7.55 12.17
C SER A 302 12.83 7.22 13.66
N LEU A 303 11.61 7.10 14.23
CA LEU A 303 11.40 6.89 15.65
C LEU A 303 11.98 5.55 16.15
N ILE A 304 11.91 4.47 15.35
CA ILE A 304 12.51 3.19 15.76
C ILE A 304 14.05 3.26 15.82
N SER A 305 14.68 3.96 14.89
CA SER A 305 16.12 4.19 14.92
C SER A 305 16.51 5.04 16.13
N GLU A 306 15.71 6.05 16.46
CA GLU A 306 15.88 6.88 17.64
C GLU A 306 15.65 6.10 18.93
N LEU A 307 14.69 5.14 18.96
CA LEU A 307 14.46 4.23 20.09
C LEU A 307 15.68 3.35 20.37
N MET A 308 16.25 2.74 19.33
CA MET A 308 17.43 1.89 19.49
C MET A 308 18.64 2.66 20.03
N SER A 309 18.79 3.92 19.59
CA SER A 309 19.78 4.83 20.18
C SER A 309 19.43 5.22 21.62
N ALA A 310 18.15 5.47 21.92
CA ALA A 310 17.66 5.88 23.23
C ALA A 310 17.88 4.82 24.33
N LEU A 311 17.89 3.53 23.98
CA LEU A 311 18.22 2.42 24.90
C LEU A 311 19.62 2.55 25.49
N SER A 312 20.55 3.17 24.77
CA SER A 312 21.96 3.37 25.20
C SER A 312 22.21 4.74 25.85
N HIS A 313 21.21 5.65 25.90
CA HIS A 313 21.36 7.02 26.37
C HIS A 313 20.43 7.39 27.53
N ASP A 314 19.93 6.42 28.29
CA ASP A 314 19.02 6.60 29.44
C ASP A 314 17.74 7.42 29.15
N GLN A 315 17.31 7.47 27.88
CA GLN A 315 16.06 8.13 27.48
C GLN A 315 14.85 7.19 27.59
N VAL A 316 15.11 5.88 27.66
CA VAL A 316 14.14 4.83 27.94
C VAL A 316 14.26 4.44 29.40
N GLY A 317 13.16 4.44 30.10
CA GLY A 317 13.05 4.05 31.50
C GLY A 317 12.01 2.97 31.72
N VAL A 318 11.91 2.54 32.96
CA VAL A 318 10.86 1.61 33.41
C VAL A 318 10.10 2.27 34.56
N ALA A 319 8.78 2.22 34.47
CA ALA A 319 7.89 2.55 35.58
C ALA A 319 7.32 1.23 36.15
N TYR A 320 7.15 1.17 37.43
CA TYR A 320 6.72 -0.02 38.15
C TYR A 320 5.31 0.19 38.70
N GLN A 321 4.40 -0.73 38.35
CA GLN A 321 3.03 -0.72 38.88
C GLN A 321 2.89 -1.79 39.96
N PRO A 322 2.46 -1.42 41.19
CA PRO A 322 2.30 -2.39 42.29
C PRO A 322 1.13 -3.35 42.07
N LYS A 323 1.34 -4.62 42.45
CA LYS A 323 0.35 -5.67 42.50
C LYS A 323 0.08 -6.02 43.97
N TRP A 324 -1.18 -5.87 44.37
CA TRP A 324 -1.66 -6.07 45.73
C TRP A 324 -2.09 -7.51 45.95
N ASP A 325 -1.55 -8.17 46.94
CA ASP A 325 -1.99 -9.49 47.38
C ASP A 325 -3.22 -9.32 48.29
N CYS A 326 -4.39 -9.77 47.80
CA CYS A 326 -5.67 -9.61 48.50
C CYS A 326 -5.71 -10.35 49.85
N ARG A 327 -4.97 -11.46 49.98
CA ARG A 327 -4.89 -12.26 51.20
C ARG A 327 -3.87 -11.72 52.20
N ALA A 328 -2.66 -11.42 51.71
CA ALA A 328 -1.59 -10.88 52.55
C ALA A 328 -1.79 -9.40 52.88
N ARG A 329 -2.69 -8.71 52.17
CA ARG A 329 -3.00 -7.26 52.29
C ARG A 329 -1.74 -6.40 52.25
N ARG A 330 -0.90 -6.66 51.25
CA ARG A 330 0.33 -5.90 50.98
C ARG A 330 0.75 -6.07 49.52
N VAL A 331 1.60 -5.19 49.06
CA VAL A 331 2.23 -5.34 47.73
C VAL A 331 3.24 -6.49 47.79
N THR A 332 3.09 -7.48 46.90
CA THR A 332 3.97 -8.64 46.78
C THR A 332 4.52 -8.84 45.36
N GLY A 333 4.03 -8.05 44.41
CA GLY A 333 4.51 -8.05 43.03
C GLY A 333 4.51 -6.66 42.41
N VAL A 334 5.23 -6.51 41.36
CA VAL A 334 5.27 -5.27 40.53
C VAL A 334 5.36 -5.64 39.05
N GLU A 335 4.71 -4.86 38.23
CA GLU A 335 4.84 -4.94 36.77
C GLU A 335 5.77 -3.87 36.24
N ALA A 336 6.77 -4.26 35.45
CA ALA A 336 7.74 -3.39 34.80
C ALA A 336 7.19 -2.91 33.45
N LEU A 337 6.88 -1.64 33.37
CA LEU A 337 6.25 -0.99 32.22
C LEU A 337 7.24 0.00 31.58
N MET A 338 7.63 -0.27 30.36
CA MET A 338 8.53 0.64 29.64
C MET A 338 7.95 2.02 29.47
N ARG A 339 8.82 3.04 29.59
CA ARG A 339 8.51 4.44 29.35
C ARG A 339 9.60 5.05 28.49
N TRP A 340 9.22 5.78 27.47
CA TRP A 340 10.15 6.49 26.63
C TRP A 340 9.84 7.97 26.61
N THR A 341 10.80 8.77 27.05
CA THR A 341 10.74 10.24 26.99
C THR A 341 11.68 10.71 25.90
N HIS A 342 11.12 11.02 24.74
CA HIS A 342 11.90 11.49 23.60
C HIS A 342 12.26 12.97 23.76
N PRO A 343 13.53 13.40 23.49
CA PRO A 343 13.98 14.77 23.75
C PRO A 343 13.16 15.87 23.03
N ARG A 344 12.64 15.56 21.84
CA ARG A 344 11.88 16.52 21.02
C ARG A 344 10.36 16.29 21.04
N ARG A 345 9.92 15.04 21.28
CA ARG A 345 8.50 14.64 21.18
C ARG A 345 7.84 14.48 22.56
N GLY A 346 8.61 14.54 23.66
CA GLY A 346 8.10 14.26 24.99
C GLY A 346 7.82 12.78 25.23
N ALA A 347 6.83 12.48 26.06
CA ALA A 347 6.45 11.09 26.36
C ALA A 347 5.87 10.41 25.12
N VAL A 348 6.47 9.28 24.72
CA VAL A 348 6.01 8.46 23.60
C VAL A 348 5.16 7.31 24.17
N PRO A 349 3.93 7.10 23.69
CA PRO A 349 3.07 6.02 24.16
C PRO A 349 3.71 4.64 23.96
N PRO A 350 3.65 3.73 24.98
CA PRO A 350 4.21 2.38 24.88
C PRO A 350 3.67 1.58 23.67
N ASP A 351 2.37 1.61 23.45
CA ASP A 351 1.73 0.88 22.34
C ASP A 351 2.31 1.26 20.97
N LEU A 352 2.68 2.53 20.79
CA LEU A 352 3.27 3.01 19.55
C LEU A 352 4.68 2.43 19.34
N PHE A 353 5.60 2.59 20.29
CA PHE A 353 6.99 2.19 20.07
C PHE A 353 7.21 0.68 20.22
N ILE A 354 6.40 -0.02 21.03
CA ILE A 354 6.43 -1.48 21.15
C ILE A 354 5.91 -2.11 19.85
N GLY A 355 4.75 -1.67 19.35
CA GLY A 355 4.21 -2.14 18.07
C GLY A 355 5.19 -1.93 16.92
N MET A 356 5.83 -0.76 16.84
CA MET A 356 6.88 -0.50 15.84
C MET A 356 8.09 -1.42 16.01
N ALA A 357 8.54 -1.70 17.23
CA ALA A 357 9.65 -2.62 17.48
C ALA A 357 9.29 -4.06 17.07
N GLU A 358 8.05 -4.46 17.23
CA GLU A 358 7.52 -5.74 16.75
C GLU A 358 7.55 -5.81 15.22
N GLU A 359 6.99 -4.81 14.54
CA GLU A 359 6.92 -4.76 13.07
C GLU A 359 8.30 -4.77 12.42
N THR A 360 9.26 -4.08 13.02
CA THR A 360 10.62 -3.92 12.49
C THR A 360 11.62 -4.97 12.98
N GLY A 361 11.19 -5.93 13.82
CA GLY A 361 12.05 -7.01 14.34
C GLY A 361 12.98 -6.59 15.48
N HIS A 362 12.81 -5.39 16.05
CA HIS A 362 13.64 -4.88 17.15
C HIS A 362 13.12 -5.26 18.54
N ILE A 363 11.97 -5.92 18.61
CA ILE A 363 11.31 -6.27 19.88
C ILE A 363 12.19 -7.14 20.81
N ARG A 364 13.03 -8.01 20.23
CA ARG A 364 13.98 -8.81 20.99
C ARG A 364 14.96 -7.94 21.82
N ALA A 365 15.61 -6.99 21.17
CA ALA A 365 16.57 -6.11 21.85
C ALA A 365 15.89 -5.26 22.93
N LEU A 366 14.67 -4.80 22.66
CA LEU A 366 13.85 -4.04 23.61
C LEU A 366 13.50 -4.88 24.83
N THR A 367 13.04 -6.11 24.63
CA THR A 367 12.67 -7.02 25.73
C THR A 367 13.91 -7.43 26.55
N GLU A 368 15.04 -7.75 25.90
CA GLU A 368 16.29 -8.05 26.61
C GLU A 368 16.78 -6.88 27.49
N TRP A 369 16.65 -5.65 26.99
CA TRP A 369 16.98 -4.45 27.77
C TRP A 369 16.04 -4.31 28.97
N THR A 370 14.72 -4.44 28.76
CA THR A 370 13.71 -4.33 29.82
C THR A 370 13.94 -5.36 30.92
N VAL A 371 14.19 -6.62 30.56
CA VAL A 371 14.44 -7.70 31.52
C VAL A 371 15.70 -7.42 32.34
N ARG A 372 16.80 -7.01 31.72
CA ARG A 372 18.03 -6.66 32.45
C ARG A 372 17.78 -5.54 33.43
N ARG A 373 17.11 -4.48 32.98
CA ARG A 373 16.77 -3.34 33.84
C ARG A 373 15.85 -3.76 34.99
N ALA A 374 14.82 -4.55 34.72
CA ALA A 374 13.89 -5.04 35.73
C ALA A 374 14.59 -5.90 36.79
N ILE A 375 15.54 -6.74 36.39
CA ILE A 375 16.33 -7.58 37.33
C ILE A 375 17.25 -6.70 38.20
N ASP A 376 17.90 -5.71 37.62
CA ASP A 376 18.77 -4.78 38.38
C ASP A 376 17.94 -3.94 39.39
N ASP A 377 16.78 -3.48 38.97
CA ASP A 377 15.87 -2.72 39.84
C ASP A 377 15.19 -3.62 40.89
N GLN A 378 14.97 -4.92 40.61
CA GLN A 378 14.50 -5.90 41.60
C GLN A 378 15.53 -6.11 42.73
N ARG A 379 16.83 -6.12 42.39
CA ARG A 379 17.90 -6.18 43.42
C ARG A 379 17.86 -4.95 44.33
N ARG A 380 17.69 -3.75 43.74
CA ARG A 380 17.58 -2.50 44.50
C ARG A 380 16.37 -2.50 45.44
N LEU A 381 15.23 -3.08 44.97
CA LEU A 381 14.04 -3.30 45.84
C LEU A 381 14.36 -4.28 46.99
N ALA A 382 15.06 -5.36 46.69
CA ALA A 382 15.47 -6.34 47.73
C ALA A 382 16.44 -5.74 48.75
N ASP A 383 17.42 -4.93 48.30
CA ASP A 383 18.36 -4.20 49.14
C ASP A 383 17.64 -3.17 50.04
N ALA A 384 16.53 -2.60 49.55
CA ALA A 384 15.62 -1.74 50.36
C ALA A 384 14.68 -2.52 51.29
N GLY A 385 14.75 -3.87 51.35
CA GLY A 385 13.96 -4.73 52.23
C GLY A 385 12.67 -5.25 51.57
N HIS A 386 12.42 -5.00 50.29
CA HIS A 386 11.19 -5.40 49.62
C HIS A 386 11.43 -6.54 48.63
N GLN A 387 11.05 -7.76 49.03
CA GLN A 387 11.08 -8.91 48.11
C GLN A 387 9.77 -9.01 47.35
N VAL A 388 9.81 -8.64 46.06
CA VAL A 388 8.63 -8.64 45.17
C VAL A 388 8.84 -9.57 43.97
N CYS A 389 7.74 -10.13 43.46
CA CYS A 389 7.74 -10.76 42.13
C CYS A 389 7.78 -9.68 41.08
N MET A 390 8.74 -9.76 40.15
CA MET A 390 8.89 -8.81 39.05
C MET A 390 8.27 -9.39 37.78
N SER A 391 7.26 -8.73 37.24
CA SER A 391 6.60 -9.11 35.97
C SER A 391 7.13 -8.26 34.82
N VAL A 392 7.35 -8.88 33.67
CA VAL A 392 7.78 -8.23 32.43
C VAL A 392 6.95 -8.74 31.26
N ASN A 393 6.43 -7.85 30.44
CA ASN A 393 5.67 -8.17 29.24
C ASN A 393 6.56 -8.83 28.17
N LEU A 394 6.08 -9.91 27.56
CA LEU A 394 6.73 -10.67 26.52
C LEU A 394 5.90 -10.67 25.22
N SER A 395 6.48 -10.13 24.14
CA SER A 395 5.82 -10.15 22.83
C SER A 395 5.62 -11.58 22.31
N GLY A 396 4.45 -11.84 21.74
CA GLY A 396 4.14 -13.10 21.08
C GLY A 396 5.11 -13.51 19.98
N ARG A 397 5.75 -12.55 19.32
CA ARG A 397 6.77 -12.84 18.29
C ARG A 397 8.01 -13.56 18.84
N LEU A 398 8.26 -13.47 20.13
CA LEU A 398 9.39 -14.13 20.80
C LEU A 398 9.05 -15.53 21.30
N LEU A 399 7.77 -15.95 21.25
CA LEU A 399 7.33 -17.29 21.64
C LEU A 399 7.74 -18.42 20.69
N ALA A 400 8.38 -18.10 19.58
CA ALA A 400 9.00 -19.06 18.66
C ALA A 400 10.53 -19.04 18.70
N ASP A 401 11.15 -18.17 19.53
CA ASP A 401 12.60 -17.97 19.59
C ASP A 401 13.21 -18.71 20.78
N GLU A 402 13.66 -19.94 20.57
CA GLU A 402 14.29 -20.76 21.62
C GLU A 402 15.60 -20.13 22.16
N ALA A 403 16.39 -19.47 21.30
CA ALA A 403 17.62 -18.82 21.73
C ALA A 403 17.35 -17.61 22.63
N PHE A 404 16.22 -16.93 22.41
CA PHE A 404 15.77 -15.87 23.30
C PHE A 404 15.34 -16.42 24.67
N ALA A 405 14.60 -17.55 24.71
CA ALA A 405 14.23 -18.21 25.96
C ALA A 405 15.47 -18.58 26.81
N ASP A 406 16.52 -19.10 26.18
CA ASP A 406 17.79 -19.38 26.88
C ASP A 406 18.45 -18.12 27.43
N THR A 407 18.43 -17.03 26.66
CA THR A 407 18.95 -15.74 27.12
C THR A 407 18.18 -15.23 28.33
N LEU A 408 16.86 -15.36 28.32
CA LEU A 408 15.99 -14.96 29.43
C LEU A 408 16.24 -15.79 30.68
N ILE A 409 16.35 -17.12 30.55
CA ILE A 409 16.70 -18.04 31.65
C ILE A 409 18.08 -17.72 32.23
N ALA A 410 19.06 -17.43 31.39
CA ALA A 410 20.39 -17.04 31.85
C ALA A 410 20.35 -15.72 32.63
N ALA A 411 19.59 -14.73 32.16
CA ALA A 411 19.42 -13.46 32.84
C ALA A 411 18.70 -13.59 34.19
N SER A 412 17.67 -14.46 34.27
CA SER A 412 16.85 -14.65 35.49
C SER A 412 17.65 -15.19 36.69
N ARG A 413 18.81 -15.86 36.45
CA ARG A 413 19.72 -16.33 37.52
C ARG A 413 20.28 -15.18 38.36
N GLY A 414 20.27 -13.97 37.82
CA GLY A 414 20.68 -12.76 38.53
C GLY A 414 19.56 -12.07 39.30
N ALA A 415 18.33 -12.53 39.25
CA ALA A 415 17.21 -11.92 39.93
C ALA A 415 17.29 -12.13 41.47
N ALA A 416 16.91 -11.12 42.23
CA ALA A 416 16.87 -11.18 43.68
C ALA A 416 15.56 -11.81 44.22
N GLY A 417 14.61 -12.11 43.34
CA GLY A 417 13.32 -12.70 43.62
C GLY A 417 12.77 -13.43 42.40
N ARG A 418 11.46 -13.75 42.46
CA ARG A 418 10.80 -14.40 41.32
C ARG A 418 10.65 -13.45 40.15
N LEU A 419 11.08 -13.89 38.97
CA LEU A 419 10.80 -13.24 37.70
C LEU A 419 9.58 -13.89 37.03
N ARG A 420 8.68 -13.10 36.49
CA ARG A 420 7.50 -13.55 35.77
C ARG A 420 7.46 -12.89 34.39
N VAL A 421 7.06 -13.64 33.39
CA VAL A 421 6.76 -13.11 32.06
C VAL A 421 5.26 -13.11 31.84
N GLU A 422 4.76 -12.03 31.25
CA GLU A 422 3.35 -11.85 30.91
C GLU A 422 3.18 -11.98 29.40
N ILE A 423 2.28 -12.84 28.97
CA ILE A 423 2.05 -13.20 27.57
C ILE A 423 0.56 -13.04 27.31
N THR A 424 0.18 -12.25 26.29
CA THR A 424 -1.24 -12.10 25.95
C THR A 424 -1.82 -13.41 25.45
N GLU A 425 -3.08 -13.66 25.77
CA GLU A 425 -3.83 -14.83 25.31
C GLU A 425 -3.75 -14.99 23.79
N THR A 426 -4.00 -13.91 23.04
CA THR A 426 -3.96 -13.90 21.58
C THR A 426 -2.60 -14.32 21.02
N ALA A 427 -1.51 -13.88 21.65
CA ALA A 427 -0.15 -14.23 21.25
C ALA A 427 0.13 -15.73 21.43
N ALA A 428 -0.31 -16.31 22.55
CA ALA A 428 -0.18 -17.73 22.80
C ALA A 428 -0.99 -18.60 21.82
N MET A 429 -2.06 -18.04 21.23
CA MET A 429 -2.94 -18.74 20.29
C MET A 429 -2.51 -18.66 18.82
N GLN A 430 -1.54 -17.82 18.46
CA GLN A 430 -1.06 -17.70 17.08
C GLN A 430 -0.32 -18.94 16.59
N ASP A 431 0.60 -19.47 17.41
CA ASP A 431 1.28 -20.76 17.20
C ASP A 431 1.31 -21.53 18.53
N PRO A 432 0.24 -22.27 18.83
CA PRO A 432 0.06 -22.90 20.11
C PRO A 432 1.16 -23.89 20.50
N GLU A 433 1.68 -24.63 19.52
CA GLU A 433 2.70 -25.65 19.79
C GLU A 433 4.08 -25.01 20.05
N ALA A 434 4.43 -23.95 19.32
CA ALA A 434 5.66 -23.20 19.59
C ALA A 434 5.58 -22.50 20.95
N ALA A 435 4.45 -21.85 21.25
CA ALA A 435 4.22 -21.19 22.52
C ALA A 435 4.34 -22.15 23.71
N LEU A 436 3.71 -23.32 23.64
CA LEU A 436 3.82 -24.34 24.71
C LEU A 436 5.27 -24.77 24.94
N ARG A 437 6.03 -25.05 23.89
CA ARG A 437 7.44 -25.43 24.05
C ARG A 437 8.27 -24.36 24.79
N ILE A 438 8.06 -23.09 24.43
CA ILE A 438 8.77 -21.97 25.07
C ILE A 438 8.32 -21.78 26.52
N ILE A 439 7.01 -21.85 26.80
CA ILE A 439 6.46 -21.72 28.14
C ILE A 439 6.99 -22.83 29.04
N ASP A 440 6.98 -24.09 28.59
CA ASP A 440 7.58 -25.23 29.32
C ASP A 440 9.06 -25.01 29.62
N ARG A 441 9.80 -24.48 28.65
CA ARG A 441 11.25 -24.19 28.80
C ARG A 441 11.49 -23.10 29.84
N LEU A 442 10.71 -22.01 29.80
CA LEU A 442 10.78 -20.91 30.77
C LEU A 442 10.44 -21.40 32.17
N ALA A 443 9.37 -22.19 32.34
CA ALA A 443 8.98 -22.79 33.60
C ALA A 443 10.05 -23.73 34.17
N ALA A 444 10.64 -24.60 33.34
CA ALA A 444 11.77 -25.43 33.69
C ALA A 444 13.01 -24.62 34.10
N GLY A 445 13.19 -23.42 33.53
CA GLY A 445 14.22 -22.45 33.90
C GLY A 445 13.93 -21.65 35.18
N GLY A 446 12.80 -21.85 35.82
CA GLY A 446 12.38 -21.17 37.07
C GLY A 446 11.71 -19.81 36.86
N ILE A 447 11.33 -19.49 35.62
CA ILE A 447 10.59 -18.27 35.30
C ILE A 447 9.09 -18.58 35.32
N SER A 448 8.34 -17.83 36.13
CA SER A 448 6.88 -17.91 36.17
C SER A 448 6.25 -17.34 34.91
N VAL A 449 5.11 -17.89 34.49
CA VAL A 449 4.37 -17.40 33.32
C VAL A 449 2.99 -16.94 33.73
N SER A 450 2.56 -15.79 33.27
CA SER A 450 1.22 -15.22 33.40
C SER A 450 0.56 -15.06 32.05
N LEU A 451 -0.70 -15.45 31.94
CA LEU A 451 -1.55 -15.19 30.80
C LEU A 451 -2.26 -13.85 30.96
N ASP A 452 -2.03 -12.94 30.06
CA ASP A 452 -2.55 -11.57 30.09
C ASP A 452 -3.75 -11.37 29.16
N ASP A 453 -4.54 -10.33 29.43
CA ASP A 453 -5.73 -9.90 28.68
C ASP A 453 -6.80 -11.01 28.52
N TYR A 454 -6.93 -11.90 29.51
CA TYR A 454 -7.88 -13.00 29.40
C TYR A 454 -9.33 -12.53 29.34
N GLY A 455 -10.03 -13.01 28.30
CA GLY A 455 -11.44 -12.70 28.02
C GLY A 455 -11.65 -11.65 26.93
N SER A 456 -10.59 -10.97 26.46
CA SER A 456 -10.66 -10.02 25.33
C SER A 456 -10.72 -10.72 23.96
N GLY A 457 -10.42 -12.03 23.89
CA GLY A 457 -10.31 -12.84 22.68
C GLY A 457 -11.24 -14.06 22.61
N LEU A 458 -11.02 -14.91 21.63
CA LEU A 458 -11.74 -16.19 21.43
C LEU A 458 -11.00 -17.31 22.18
N SER A 459 -11.17 -17.37 23.50
CA SER A 459 -10.52 -18.38 24.34
C SER A 459 -11.01 -19.80 24.07
N SER A 460 -10.11 -20.72 23.75
CA SER A 460 -10.38 -22.14 23.79
C SER A 460 -10.00 -22.71 25.18
N LEU A 461 -10.99 -23.07 25.98
CA LEU A 461 -10.77 -23.73 27.29
C LEU A 461 -9.90 -24.99 27.17
N ALA A 462 -9.98 -25.67 26.01
CA ALA A 462 -9.15 -26.85 25.75
C ALA A 462 -7.65 -26.49 25.65
N TYR A 463 -7.34 -25.29 25.18
CA TYR A 463 -5.97 -24.83 25.11
C TYR A 463 -5.48 -24.27 26.44
N LEU A 464 -6.30 -23.47 27.13
CA LEU A 464 -5.98 -22.93 28.45
C LEU A 464 -5.54 -24.05 29.43
N LYS A 465 -6.22 -25.22 29.39
CA LYS A 465 -5.86 -26.40 30.19
C LYS A 465 -4.45 -26.93 29.91
N ARG A 466 -3.88 -26.68 28.73
CA ARG A 466 -2.56 -27.18 28.31
C ARG A 466 -1.42 -26.24 28.67
N ILE A 467 -1.70 -24.97 28.90
CA ILE A 467 -0.68 -23.97 29.21
C ILE A 467 -0.25 -24.10 30.67
N PRO A 468 1.03 -24.36 30.97
CA PRO A 468 1.54 -24.42 32.35
C PRO A 468 1.80 -22.99 32.88
N ALA A 469 0.76 -22.16 32.94
CA ALA A 469 0.83 -20.82 33.50
C ALA A 469 0.61 -20.83 35.01
N ASP A 470 1.34 -19.99 35.72
CA ASP A 470 1.19 -19.81 37.19
C ASP A 470 0.07 -18.81 37.53
N GLU A 471 -0.26 -17.91 36.60
CA GLU A 471 -1.17 -16.80 36.82
C GLU A 471 -2.02 -16.53 35.57
N LEU A 472 -3.26 -16.10 35.82
CA LEU A 472 -4.17 -15.61 34.82
C LEU A 472 -4.57 -14.17 35.19
N LYS A 473 -4.44 -13.19 34.27
CA LYS A 473 -4.84 -11.81 34.50
C LYS A 473 -6.19 -11.56 33.83
N ILE A 474 -7.15 -11.08 34.60
CA ILE A 474 -8.47 -10.69 34.08
C ILE A 474 -8.38 -9.27 33.52
N ASP A 475 -8.75 -9.13 32.25
CA ASP A 475 -8.73 -7.84 31.55
C ASP A 475 -9.58 -6.79 32.29
N LYS A 476 -9.07 -5.55 32.29
CA LYS A 476 -9.71 -4.38 32.92
C LYS A 476 -11.16 -4.14 32.47
N ALA A 477 -11.50 -4.49 31.21
CA ALA A 477 -12.85 -4.29 30.68
C ALA A 477 -13.93 -5.01 31.52
N PHE A 478 -13.60 -6.12 32.19
CA PHE A 478 -14.52 -6.84 33.09
C PHE A 478 -14.49 -6.31 34.51
N VAL A 479 -13.39 -5.73 34.93
CA VAL A 479 -13.18 -5.28 36.30
C VAL A 479 -13.72 -3.86 36.53
N MET A 480 -13.60 -2.98 35.55
CA MET A 480 -14.07 -1.58 35.63
C MET A 480 -15.59 -1.44 35.84
N GLY A 481 -16.37 -2.42 35.38
CA GLY A 481 -17.84 -2.46 35.55
C GLY A 481 -18.33 -3.32 36.73
N LEU A 482 -17.43 -3.84 37.54
CA LEU A 482 -17.72 -4.88 38.52
C LEU A 482 -18.77 -4.48 39.58
N ASP A 483 -18.80 -3.24 40.01
CA ASP A 483 -19.71 -2.67 40.99
C ASP A 483 -21.08 -2.28 40.39
N GLN A 484 -21.20 -2.20 39.07
CA GLN A 484 -22.40 -1.75 38.37
C GLN A 484 -23.10 -2.85 37.58
N SER A 485 -22.39 -3.92 37.21
CA SER A 485 -22.86 -5.00 36.34
C SER A 485 -22.80 -6.36 37.07
N SER A 486 -23.97 -6.91 37.39
CA SER A 486 -24.06 -8.28 37.94
C SER A 486 -23.56 -9.34 36.94
N ARG A 487 -23.58 -9.03 35.63
CA ARG A 487 -23.06 -9.91 34.58
C ARG A 487 -21.54 -9.96 34.60
N ASP A 488 -20.89 -8.81 34.77
CA ASP A 488 -19.43 -8.74 34.86
C ASP A 488 -18.93 -9.40 36.15
N ALA A 489 -19.64 -9.17 37.26
CA ALA A 489 -19.39 -9.86 38.53
C ALA A 489 -19.47 -11.40 38.40
N LEU A 490 -20.45 -11.91 37.65
CA LEU A 490 -20.58 -13.35 37.39
C LEU A 490 -19.43 -13.86 36.51
N LEU A 491 -19.06 -13.12 35.46
CA LEU A 491 -17.94 -13.47 34.56
C LEU A 491 -16.62 -13.50 35.34
N VAL A 492 -16.31 -12.46 36.10
CA VAL A 492 -15.10 -12.38 36.93
C VAL A 492 -15.04 -13.53 37.92
N LYS A 493 -16.14 -13.80 38.64
CA LYS A 493 -16.20 -14.92 39.61
C LYS A 493 -15.98 -16.27 38.93
N SER A 494 -16.63 -16.50 37.77
CA SER A 494 -16.48 -17.74 37.01
C SER A 494 -15.04 -17.93 36.51
N THR A 495 -14.37 -16.84 36.10
CA THR A 495 -12.97 -16.85 35.68
C THR A 495 -12.03 -17.17 36.83
N ILE A 496 -12.27 -16.59 38.01
CA ILE A 496 -11.49 -16.90 39.21
C ILE A 496 -11.60 -18.40 39.54
N ASP A 497 -12.82 -18.96 39.57
CA ASP A 497 -13.05 -20.38 39.89
C ASP A 497 -12.41 -21.30 38.83
N LEU A 498 -12.49 -20.93 37.56
CA LEU A 498 -11.85 -21.66 36.46
C LEU A 498 -10.33 -21.70 36.64
N ALA A 499 -9.70 -20.54 36.84
CA ALA A 499 -8.26 -20.43 36.99
C ALA A 499 -7.76 -21.23 38.19
N HIS A 500 -8.43 -21.12 39.33
CA HIS A 500 -8.12 -21.93 40.52
C HIS A 500 -8.29 -23.43 40.26
N GLY A 501 -9.34 -23.83 39.51
CA GLY A 501 -9.54 -25.22 39.10
C GLY A 501 -8.42 -25.75 38.19
N LEU A 502 -7.70 -24.87 37.51
CA LEU A 502 -6.52 -25.18 36.69
C LEU A 502 -5.20 -25.04 37.46
N GLY A 503 -5.24 -24.64 38.74
CA GLY A 503 -4.05 -24.46 39.58
C GLY A 503 -3.33 -23.12 39.39
N MET A 504 -3.94 -22.15 38.71
CA MET A 504 -3.40 -20.82 38.48
C MET A 504 -3.87 -19.85 39.56
N LYS A 505 -3.06 -18.85 39.89
CA LYS A 505 -3.48 -17.65 40.63
C LYS A 505 -4.19 -16.68 39.69
N VAL A 506 -4.97 -15.76 40.27
CA VAL A 506 -5.69 -14.77 39.50
C VAL A 506 -5.28 -13.37 39.92
N THR A 507 -4.95 -12.54 38.92
CA THR A 507 -4.76 -11.09 39.06
C THR A 507 -5.89 -10.36 38.34
N ALA A 508 -6.62 -9.49 39.04
CA ALA A 508 -7.62 -8.62 38.43
C ALA A 508 -6.98 -7.26 38.09
N GLU A 509 -7.11 -6.84 36.84
CA GLU A 509 -6.60 -5.55 36.37
C GLU A 509 -7.64 -4.44 36.36
N GLY A 510 -7.21 -3.17 36.34
CA GLY A 510 -8.12 -2.03 36.25
C GLY A 510 -8.92 -1.77 37.54
N VAL A 511 -8.38 -2.13 38.68
CA VAL A 511 -9.00 -1.82 39.99
C VAL A 511 -8.86 -0.33 40.28
N GLU A 512 -9.96 0.41 40.19
CA GLU A 512 -9.99 1.87 40.36
C GLU A 512 -10.72 2.33 41.62
N THR A 513 -11.46 1.42 42.30
CA THR A 513 -12.25 1.76 43.49
C THR A 513 -12.02 0.77 44.63
N GLU A 514 -12.19 1.24 45.85
CA GLU A 514 -12.18 0.39 47.06
C GLU A 514 -13.26 -0.70 46.99
N THR A 515 -14.43 -0.36 46.47
CA THR A 515 -15.55 -1.30 46.31
C THR A 515 -15.16 -2.46 45.39
N SER A 516 -14.50 -2.17 44.24
CA SER A 516 -14.03 -3.21 43.34
C SER A 516 -13.00 -4.12 44.00
N LEU A 517 -12.05 -3.56 44.78
CA LEU A 517 -11.08 -4.34 45.56
C LEU A 517 -11.75 -5.25 46.60
N ALA A 518 -12.73 -4.72 47.31
CA ALA A 518 -13.48 -5.51 48.32
C ALA A 518 -14.28 -6.66 47.68
N LEU A 519 -14.95 -6.40 46.54
CA LEU A 519 -15.68 -7.41 45.78
C LEU A 519 -14.74 -8.50 45.28
N LEU A 520 -13.61 -8.14 44.65
CA LEU A 520 -12.60 -9.09 44.18
C LEU A 520 -12.04 -9.95 45.29
N SER A 521 -11.72 -9.33 46.43
CA SER A 521 -11.26 -10.05 47.62
C SER A 521 -12.34 -11.04 48.13
N GLY A 522 -13.61 -10.61 48.18
CA GLY A 522 -14.75 -11.47 48.53
C GLY A 522 -15.00 -12.61 47.53
N MET A 523 -14.69 -12.42 46.25
CA MET A 523 -14.76 -13.46 45.22
C MET A 523 -13.57 -14.43 45.26
N GLY A 524 -12.56 -14.17 46.07
CA GLY A 524 -11.37 -15.00 46.21
C GLY A 524 -10.27 -14.72 45.20
N CYS A 525 -10.24 -13.54 44.60
CA CYS A 525 -9.14 -13.11 43.72
C CYS A 525 -7.84 -13.05 44.54
N ASP A 526 -6.73 -13.55 43.98
CA ASP A 526 -5.44 -13.60 44.67
C ASP A 526 -4.73 -12.24 44.65
N MET A 527 -4.72 -11.56 43.48
CA MET A 527 -4.00 -10.31 43.28
C MET A 527 -4.90 -9.27 42.64
N ALA A 528 -4.67 -8.02 42.95
CA ALA A 528 -5.34 -6.87 42.35
C ALA A 528 -4.31 -5.85 41.84
N GLN A 529 -4.55 -5.27 40.66
CA GLN A 529 -3.74 -4.26 40.06
C GLN A 529 -4.62 -3.16 39.47
N GLY A 530 -4.28 -1.92 39.67
CA GLY A 530 -5.03 -0.76 39.11
C GLY A 530 -4.65 0.55 39.77
N TYR A 531 -5.29 1.61 39.34
CA TYR A 531 -4.94 2.96 39.81
C TYR A 531 -5.32 3.19 41.28
N PHE A 532 -6.27 2.42 41.82
CA PHE A 532 -6.58 2.45 43.24
C PHE A 532 -5.44 1.89 44.08
N ILE A 533 -4.73 0.85 43.63
CA ILE A 533 -3.56 0.30 44.29
C ILE A 533 -2.35 1.21 44.10
N GLY A 534 -2.13 1.65 42.89
CA GLY A 534 -1.07 2.59 42.54
C GLY A 534 -0.90 2.75 41.03
N ARG A 535 -0.56 3.97 40.62
CA ARG A 535 -0.16 4.23 39.23
C ARG A 535 1.26 3.73 38.99
N PRO A 536 1.64 3.42 37.76
CA PRO A 536 3.02 3.14 37.41
C PRO A 536 3.94 4.32 37.77
N VAL A 537 4.96 4.09 38.59
CA VAL A 537 5.88 5.11 39.10
C VAL A 537 7.34 4.68 38.90
N PRO A 538 8.30 5.62 38.82
CA PRO A 538 9.72 5.30 38.85
C PRO A 538 10.11 4.51 40.09
N LEU A 539 11.23 3.74 40.00
CA LEU A 539 11.69 2.87 41.07
C LEU A 539 11.85 3.59 42.42
N GLU A 540 12.44 4.77 42.44
CA GLU A 540 12.68 5.53 43.68
C GLU A 540 11.38 5.89 44.41
N GLU A 541 10.37 6.27 43.64
CA GLU A 541 9.05 6.59 44.15
C GLU A 541 8.34 5.32 44.66
N LEU A 542 8.49 4.19 43.96
CA LEU A 542 7.96 2.90 44.44
C LEU A 542 8.58 2.51 45.76
N ILE A 543 9.91 2.59 45.88
CA ILE A 543 10.62 2.27 47.16
C ILE A 543 10.13 3.18 48.28
N ALA A 544 9.97 4.49 48.02
CA ALA A 544 9.47 5.44 49.03
C ALA A 544 8.05 5.08 49.50
N LYS A 545 7.15 4.69 48.56
CA LYS A 545 5.79 4.26 48.87
C LYS A 545 5.78 2.99 49.69
N LEU A 546 6.53 1.97 49.30
CA LEU A 546 6.61 0.69 50.04
C LEU A 546 7.20 0.88 51.43
N ASN A 547 8.13 1.82 51.63
CA ASN A 547 8.68 2.14 52.97
C ASN A 547 7.66 2.91 53.83
N GLY A 548 6.81 3.76 53.23
CA GLY A 548 5.75 4.47 53.93
C GLY A 548 4.66 3.55 54.46
N ASP A 549 4.25 2.56 53.66
CA ASP A 549 3.28 1.54 54.04
C ASP A 549 3.79 0.63 55.19
N ALA A 550 5.12 0.39 55.26
CA ALA A 550 5.73 -0.38 56.34
C ALA A 550 5.69 0.33 57.71
N GLY A 551 5.53 1.67 57.72
CA GLY A 551 5.45 2.48 58.95
C GLY A 551 4.06 2.61 59.59
N HIS A 552 3.00 2.20 58.90
CA HIS A 552 1.60 2.26 59.35
C HIS A 552 0.98 0.87 59.44
N GLY A 553 1.60 0.01 60.25
CA GLY A 553 1.01 -1.24 60.66
C GLY A 553 -0.30 -1.00 61.46
N ASP A 554 -1.43 -1.50 60.93
CA ASP A 554 -2.76 -1.49 61.52
C ASP A 554 -3.52 -0.15 61.52
N GLN A 555 -4.22 0.16 60.50
CA GLN A 555 -5.58 0.69 60.42
C GLN A 555 -5.96 1.48 59.15
N ASP A 556 -5.02 1.95 58.31
CA ASP A 556 -5.39 2.80 57.15
C ASP A 556 -4.60 2.51 55.85
N ALA A 557 -4.37 1.23 55.48
CA ALA A 557 -3.57 0.84 54.32
C ALA A 557 -4.31 0.96 52.96
N VAL A 558 -5.24 1.92 52.79
CA VAL A 558 -6.05 2.09 51.58
C VAL A 558 -5.89 3.48 50.95
N ALA A 559 -5.01 4.34 51.47
CA ALA A 559 -4.82 5.69 50.94
C ALA A 559 -3.43 5.89 50.33
N VAL A 560 -3.11 5.19 49.23
CA VAL A 560 -2.03 5.62 48.31
C VAL A 560 -2.67 6.00 46.98
N ALA A 561 -3.39 7.11 46.98
CA ALA A 561 -3.85 7.79 45.76
C ALA A 561 -2.79 8.76 45.24
#